data_4f6d4ad2945983ee775c2a5025e94565
#
_entry.id   4f6d4ad2945983ee775c2a5025e94565
#
_cell.length_a   1.000
_cell.length_b   1.000
_cell.length_c   1.000
_cell.angle_alpha   90.00
_cell.angle_beta   90.00
_cell.angle_gamma   90.00
#
_symmetry.space_group_name_H-M   'P 1'
#
loop_
_entity.id
_entity.type
_entity.pdbx_description
1 polymer ?
#
loop_
_entity_poly.entity_id
_entity_poly.type
_entity_poly.pdbx_seq_one_letter_code
_entity_poly.pdbx_strand_id
1 'polypeptide(L)'
;MSVTPQLVNSIQSCIPRHCKTVSIALSGGVDSVVMLHACLALRAHTQSCFTINAIHIHHGLSPNADNWLLFCQRLCDQFTLSFQCEVLFQYAKINVQSEPRKSLEALARDARYSAIDRLAPADSVVLLGQHEDDQAETVLLQLKRGAGPKGLSGMAERFTKTSSVQYARPWINTGIGKQEILAYARQYELTWVEDESNQDTSFDRNFLRNEVMPILKNKWPQINTTIIRSALLCASQNQLIEKFAMEAPQKIENEEGALSLSGLSTLPEQLLSEVIRLWSVQQIGFSVSADQLYEIKKLSAAKADQVGYVQVDSWQCRSFNQCLYWVALSDIA
;
A
#
# COMPACT_ATOMS: atom_id res chain seq x y z
N MET A 1 -12.32 -8.79 -26.47
CA MET A 1 -12.77 -9.48 -25.22
C MET A 1 -13.66 -8.52 -24.47
N SER A 2 -14.80 -8.97 -23.93
CA SER A 2 -15.63 -8.09 -23.12
C SER A 2 -14.89 -7.72 -21.83
N VAL A 3 -14.98 -6.49 -21.38
CA VAL A 3 -14.29 -5.95 -20.18
C VAL A 3 -14.64 -6.75 -18.91
N THR A 4 -15.85 -7.28 -18.85
CA THR A 4 -16.39 -8.00 -17.69
C THR A 4 -15.58 -9.22 -17.24
N PRO A 5 -15.17 -10.17 -18.14
CA PRO A 5 -14.35 -11.31 -17.73
C PRO A 5 -12.99 -10.95 -17.17
N GLN A 6 -12.34 -9.91 -17.71
CA GLN A 6 -11.02 -9.48 -17.25
C GLN A 6 -11.06 -8.92 -15.83
N LEU A 7 -12.04 -8.06 -15.53
CA LEU A 7 -12.28 -7.52 -14.19
C LEU A 7 -12.53 -8.61 -13.14
N VAL A 8 -13.36 -9.58 -13.46
CA VAL A 8 -13.71 -10.68 -12.55
C VAL A 8 -12.54 -11.65 -12.37
N ASN A 9 -11.83 -12.00 -13.44
CA ASN A 9 -10.69 -12.91 -13.38
C ASN A 9 -9.53 -12.36 -12.56
N SER A 10 -9.27 -11.04 -12.64
CA SER A 10 -8.24 -10.40 -11.83
C SER A 10 -8.60 -10.42 -10.33
N ILE A 11 -9.87 -10.27 -9.96
CA ILE A 11 -10.33 -10.46 -8.58
C ILE A 11 -10.10 -11.91 -8.13
N GLN A 12 -10.49 -12.87 -8.94
CA GLN A 12 -10.34 -14.29 -8.64
C GLN A 12 -8.89 -14.68 -8.36
N SER A 13 -7.94 -14.15 -9.16
CA SER A 13 -6.51 -14.41 -8.97
C SER A 13 -5.98 -13.88 -7.63
N CYS A 14 -6.64 -12.88 -7.04
CA CYS A 14 -6.26 -12.29 -5.77
C CYS A 14 -6.84 -13.00 -4.54
N ILE A 15 -7.85 -13.85 -4.69
CA ILE A 15 -8.49 -14.55 -3.59
C ILE A 15 -7.78 -15.90 -3.36
N PRO A 16 -7.14 -16.14 -2.20
CA PRO A 16 -6.55 -17.43 -1.89
C PRO A 16 -7.61 -18.55 -1.85
N ARG A 17 -7.25 -19.76 -2.28
CA ARG A 17 -8.20 -20.88 -2.36
C ARG A 17 -8.84 -21.26 -1.01
N HIS A 18 -8.14 -21.03 0.07
CA HIS A 18 -8.61 -21.31 1.44
C HIS A 18 -9.28 -20.09 2.12
N CYS A 19 -9.41 -18.96 1.40
CA CYS A 19 -10.00 -17.75 1.95
C CYS A 19 -11.48 -17.94 2.25
N LYS A 20 -11.87 -17.70 3.51
CA LYS A 20 -13.27 -17.82 3.95
C LYS A 20 -14.02 -16.50 3.86
N THR A 21 -13.33 -15.40 3.94
CA THR A 21 -13.93 -14.06 3.91
C THR A 21 -13.17 -13.14 2.97
N VAL A 22 -13.88 -12.53 2.05
CA VAL A 22 -13.38 -11.47 1.17
C VAL A 22 -13.95 -10.15 1.65
N SER A 23 -13.10 -9.27 2.13
CA SER A 23 -13.48 -7.92 2.56
C SER A 23 -13.25 -6.93 1.43
N ILE A 24 -14.15 -5.97 1.24
CA ILE A 24 -14.01 -4.90 0.25
C ILE A 24 -13.95 -3.57 0.98
N ALA A 25 -12.91 -2.77 0.75
CA ALA A 25 -12.85 -1.40 1.23
C ALA A 25 -13.81 -0.53 0.40
N LEU A 26 -15.02 -0.32 0.92
CA LEU A 26 -16.12 0.33 0.22
C LEU A 26 -16.18 1.82 0.59
N SER A 27 -15.69 2.69 -0.29
CA SER A 27 -15.78 4.15 -0.11
C SER A 27 -17.11 4.74 -0.59
N GLY A 28 -17.85 4.02 -1.43
CA GLY A 28 -19.03 4.49 -2.16
C GLY A 28 -18.71 5.04 -3.54
N GLY A 29 -17.46 5.37 -3.85
CA GLY A 29 -17.02 5.76 -5.19
C GLY A 29 -17.06 4.59 -6.19
N VAL A 30 -17.12 4.89 -7.49
CA VAL A 30 -17.35 3.91 -8.55
C VAL A 30 -16.39 2.72 -8.50
N ASP A 31 -15.11 2.93 -8.20
CA ASP A 31 -14.11 1.85 -8.18
C ASP A 31 -14.42 0.81 -7.10
N SER A 32 -14.82 1.26 -5.91
CA SER A 32 -15.18 0.39 -4.80
C SER A 32 -16.54 -0.28 -4.97
N VAL A 33 -17.49 0.40 -5.61
CA VAL A 33 -18.82 -0.15 -5.94
C VAL A 33 -18.68 -1.25 -6.99
N VAL A 34 -17.89 -1.01 -8.05
CA VAL A 34 -17.61 -2.02 -9.08
C VAL A 34 -16.86 -3.21 -8.48
N MET A 35 -15.91 -2.99 -7.55
CA MET A 35 -15.21 -4.07 -6.85
C MET A 35 -16.18 -4.97 -6.08
N LEU A 36 -17.10 -4.38 -5.33
CA LEU A 36 -18.10 -5.14 -4.57
C LEU A 36 -19.02 -5.94 -5.51
N HIS A 37 -19.58 -5.28 -6.54
CA HIS A 37 -20.47 -5.94 -7.50
C HIS A 37 -19.76 -7.07 -8.26
N ALA A 38 -18.54 -6.85 -8.76
CA ALA A 38 -17.77 -7.83 -9.48
C ALA A 38 -17.37 -9.03 -8.59
N CYS A 39 -17.11 -8.80 -7.29
CA CYS A 39 -16.85 -9.86 -6.33
C CYS A 39 -18.10 -10.72 -6.06
N LEU A 40 -19.29 -10.11 -5.99
CA LEU A 40 -20.57 -10.81 -5.87
C LEU A 40 -20.86 -11.64 -7.13
N ALA A 41 -20.65 -11.06 -8.32
CA ALA A 41 -20.80 -11.75 -9.59
C ALA A 41 -19.85 -12.95 -9.71
N LEU A 42 -18.57 -12.80 -9.29
CA LEU A 42 -17.61 -13.89 -9.22
C LEU A 42 -18.11 -15.02 -8.31
N ARG A 43 -18.56 -14.69 -7.10
CA ARG A 43 -19.06 -15.67 -6.14
C ARG A 43 -20.26 -16.44 -6.69
N ALA A 44 -21.22 -15.74 -7.29
CA ALA A 44 -22.40 -16.36 -7.90
C ALA A 44 -22.03 -17.28 -9.07
N HIS A 45 -21.09 -16.85 -9.93
CA HIS A 45 -20.69 -17.62 -11.11
C HIS A 45 -19.86 -18.86 -10.78
N THR A 46 -18.97 -18.77 -9.79
CA THR A 46 -18.06 -19.86 -9.39
C THR A 46 -18.64 -20.76 -8.30
N GLN A 47 -19.82 -20.44 -7.77
CA GLN A 47 -20.42 -21.10 -6.60
C GLN A 47 -19.46 -21.18 -5.41
N SER A 48 -18.58 -20.19 -5.27
CA SER A 48 -17.61 -20.11 -4.19
C SER A 48 -18.31 -19.84 -2.86
N CYS A 49 -17.80 -20.42 -1.76
CA CYS A 49 -18.44 -20.36 -0.44
C CYS A 49 -17.85 -19.26 0.47
N PHE A 50 -17.05 -18.31 -0.05
CA PHE A 50 -16.55 -17.22 0.80
C PHE A 50 -17.67 -16.22 1.16
N THR A 51 -17.61 -15.69 2.37
CA THR A 51 -18.46 -14.59 2.79
C THR A 51 -17.95 -13.26 2.28
N ILE A 52 -18.85 -12.29 2.02
CA ILE A 52 -18.49 -10.95 1.57
C ILE A 52 -18.71 -9.96 2.70
N ASN A 53 -17.64 -9.21 3.03
CA ASN A 53 -17.66 -8.18 4.05
C ASN A 53 -17.30 -6.82 3.40
N ALA A 54 -18.22 -5.88 3.42
CA ALA A 54 -18.01 -4.53 2.92
C ALA A 54 -17.66 -3.60 4.10
N ILE A 55 -16.47 -3.01 4.05
CA ILE A 55 -15.93 -2.15 5.12
C ILE A 55 -15.91 -0.70 4.64
N HIS A 56 -16.70 0.16 5.27
CA HIS A 56 -16.71 1.60 5.04
C HIS A 56 -15.97 2.34 6.15
N ILE A 57 -15.07 3.26 5.76
CA ILE A 57 -14.38 4.13 6.72
C ILE A 57 -14.86 5.56 6.55
N HIS A 58 -15.52 6.07 7.57
CA HIS A 58 -16.01 7.44 7.64
C HIS A 58 -14.92 8.34 8.22
N HIS A 59 -14.31 9.17 7.38
CA HIS A 59 -13.16 10.01 7.76
C HIS A 59 -13.54 11.31 8.49
N GLY A 60 -14.82 11.73 8.45
CA GLY A 60 -15.28 12.99 9.03
C GLY A 60 -14.78 14.26 8.34
N LEU A 61 -14.11 14.15 7.20
CA LEU A 61 -13.50 15.30 6.50
C LEU A 61 -14.46 16.00 5.55
N SER A 62 -15.48 15.29 5.04
CA SER A 62 -16.50 15.85 4.15
C SER A 62 -17.82 16.07 4.88
N PRO A 63 -18.55 17.16 4.61
CA PRO A 63 -19.91 17.35 5.11
C PRO A 63 -20.88 16.26 4.62
N ASN A 64 -20.56 15.57 3.51
CA ASN A 64 -21.36 14.50 2.93
C ASN A 64 -21.03 13.10 3.49
N ALA A 65 -20.09 12.97 4.43
CA ALA A 65 -19.60 11.67 4.90
C ALA A 65 -20.70 10.78 5.51
N ASP A 66 -21.67 11.35 6.24
CA ASP A 66 -22.82 10.58 6.78
C ASP A 66 -23.76 10.10 5.65
N ASN A 67 -23.97 10.91 4.60
CA ASN A 67 -24.74 10.52 3.42
C ASN A 67 -24.07 9.37 2.66
N TRP A 68 -22.75 9.39 2.54
CA TRP A 68 -21.98 8.31 1.91
C TRP A 68 -22.04 7.02 2.70
N LEU A 69 -22.00 7.09 4.02
CA LEU A 69 -22.21 5.93 4.90
C LEU A 69 -23.57 5.29 4.64
N LEU A 70 -24.64 6.09 4.64
CA LEU A 70 -26.01 5.62 4.38
C LEU A 70 -26.16 5.04 2.97
N PHE A 71 -25.52 5.66 1.98
CA PHE A 71 -25.46 5.15 0.61
C PHE A 71 -24.82 3.75 0.57
N CYS A 72 -23.64 3.59 1.17
CA CYS A 72 -22.93 2.32 1.19
C CYS A 72 -23.75 1.22 1.88
N GLN A 73 -24.42 1.53 2.98
CA GLN A 73 -25.30 0.58 3.67
C GLN A 73 -26.45 0.13 2.77
N ARG A 74 -27.20 1.08 2.19
CA ARG A 74 -28.32 0.78 1.28
C ARG A 74 -27.87 -0.03 0.05
N LEU A 75 -26.69 0.28 -0.48
CA LEU A 75 -26.10 -0.46 -1.60
C LEU A 75 -25.84 -1.93 -1.23
N CYS A 76 -25.30 -2.18 -0.03
CA CYS A 76 -25.08 -3.53 0.46
C CYS A 76 -26.40 -4.30 0.64
N ASP A 77 -27.43 -3.65 1.19
CA ASP A 77 -28.78 -4.24 1.35
C ASP A 77 -29.38 -4.60 -0.03
N GLN A 78 -29.28 -3.67 -1.00
CA GLN A 78 -29.74 -3.90 -2.37
C GLN A 78 -29.01 -5.08 -3.03
N PHE A 79 -27.70 -5.15 -2.92
CA PHE A 79 -26.91 -6.24 -3.50
C PHE A 79 -27.16 -7.57 -2.80
N THR A 80 -27.40 -7.58 -1.49
CA THR A 80 -27.84 -8.77 -0.75
C THR A 80 -29.11 -9.36 -1.36
N LEU A 81 -30.10 -8.53 -1.67
CA LEU A 81 -31.35 -8.96 -2.31
C LEU A 81 -31.12 -9.42 -3.75
N SER A 82 -30.39 -8.66 -4.55
CA SER A 82 -30.19 -8.93 -5.98
C SER A 82 -29.38 -10.19 -6.25
N PHE A 83 -28.36 -10.48 -5.44
CA PHE A 83 -27.48 -11.64 -5.58
C PHE A 83 -27.93 -12.84 -4.70
N GLN A 84 -28.95 -12.67 -3.87
CA GLN A 84 -29.35 -13.66 -2.84
C GLN A 84 -28.14 -14.14 -2.02
N CYS A 85 -27.25 -13.21 -1.69
CA CYS A 85 -26.03 -13.44 -0.98
C CYS A 85 -25.84 -12.33 0.06
N GLU A 86 -25.73 -12.71 1.31
CA GLU A 86 -25.50 -11.74 2.39
C GLU A 86 -24.19 -10.97 2.17
N VAL A 87 -24.28 -9.65 2.20
CA VAL A 87 -23.14 -8.73 2.28
C VAL A 87 -23.11 -8.17 3.68
N LEU A 88 -22.14 -8.61 4.47
CA LEU A 88 -21.92 -8.06 5.81
C LEU A 88 -21.38 -6.63 5.67
N PHE A 89 -22.16 -5.64 6.13
CA PHE A 89 -21.72 -4.25 6.13
C PHE A 89 -21.18 -3.84 7.48
N GLN A 90 -19.93 -3.35 7.50
CA GLN A 90 -19.28 -2.82 8.69
C GLN A 90 -18.72 -1.43 8.42
N TYR A 91 -18.69 -0.57 9.44
CA TYR A 91 -18.08 0.75 9.31
C TYR A 91 -17.36 1.18 10.58
N ALA A 92 -16.42 2.11 10.41
CA ALA A 92 -15.78 2.81 11.51
C ALA A 92 -15.74 4.32 11.22
N LYS A 93 -16.05 5.14 12.23
CA LYS A 93 -15.77 6.57 12.21
C LYS A 93 -14.38 6.79 12.78
N ILE A 94 -13.52 7.46 12.01
CA ILE A 94 -12.16 7.81 12.42
C ILE A 94 -12.06 9.33 12.60
N ASN A 95 -11.34 9.75 13.63
CA ASN A 95 -10.99 11.14 13.83
C ASN A 95 -9.49 11.30 13.54
N VAL A 96 -9.18 12.06 12.49
CA VAL A 96 -7.79 12.30 12.07
C VAL A 96 -7.32 13.58 12.75
N GLN A 97 -6.46 13.44 13.76
CA GLN A 97 -5.80 14.58 14.40
C GLN A 97 -4.51 14.91 13.65
N SER A 98 -4.22 16.20 13.49
CA SER A 98 -2.97 16.62 12.86
C SER A 98 -1.78 16.33 13.80
N GLU A 99 -0.74 15.73 13.23
CA GLU A 99 0.54 15.48 13.92
C GLU A 99 1.66 16.33 13.28
N PRO A 100 2.60 16.84 14.07
CA PRO A 100 3.78 17.52 13.54
C PRO A 100 4.53 16.61 12.55
N ARG A 101 4.99 17.16 11.43
CA ARG A 101 5.80 16.49 10.40
C ARG A 101 5.10 15.42 9.57
N LYS A 102 3.81 15.16 9.74
CA LYS A 102 3.02 14.26 8.88
C LYS A 102 1.94 15.03 8.15
N SER A 103 1.72 14.71 6.88
CA SER A 103 0.58 15.28 6.14
C SER A 103 -0.73 14.67 6.64
N LEU A 104 -1.80 15.48 6.62
CA LEU A 104 -3.15 15.01 6.98
C LEU A 104 -3.57 13.80 6.14
N GLU A 105 -3.18 13.76 4.87
CA GLU A 105 -3.42 12.63 3.96
C GLU A 105 -2.74 11.34 4.44
N ALA A 106 -1.47 11.43 4.88
CA ALA A 106 -0.74 10.27 5.40
C ALA A 106 -1.39 9.75 6.69
N LEU A 107 -1.78 10.65 7.61
CA LEU A 107 -2.46 10.30 8.86
C LEU A 107 -3.82 9.67 8.60
N ALA A 108 -4.62 10.25 7.69
CA ALA A 108 -5.91 9.69 7.29
C ALA A 108 -5.75 8.30 6.65
N ARG A 109 -4.71 8.12 5.84
CA ARG A 109 -4.38 6.83 5.24
C ARG A 109 -4.03 5.79 6.30
N ASP A 110 -3.18 6.10 7.26
CA ASP A 110 -2.78 5.18 8.32
C ASP A 110 -3.95 4.83 9.24
N ALA A 111 -4.74 5.81 9.64
CA ALA A 111 -5.96 5.61 10.44
C ALA A 111 -6.97 4.73 9.71
N ARG A 112 -7.13 4.90 8.38
CA ARG A 112 -7.99 4.07 7.54
C ARG A 112 -7.56 2.61 7.55
N TYR A 113 -6.27 2.33 7.30
CA TYR A 113 -5.78 0.94 7.31
C TYR A 113 -5.93 0.31 8.70
N SER A 114 -5.61 1.05 9.77
CA SER A 114 -5.77 0.57 11.15
C SER A 114 -7.24 0.27 11.49
N ALA A 115 -8.18 1.03 10.95
CA ALA A 115 -9.60 0.77 11.13
C ALA A 115 -10.06 -0.45 10.32
N ILE A 116 -9.58 -0.61 9.09
CA ILE A 116 -9.86 -1.80 8.27
C ILE A 116 -9.30 -3.06 8.94
N ASP A 117 -8.07 -3.03 9.45
CA ASP A 117 -7.44 -4.18 10.14
C ASP A 117 -8.24 -4.64 11.36
N ARG A 118 -8.92 -3.71 12.07
CA ARG A 118 -9.79 -4.06 13.22
C ARG A 118 -11.12 -4.67 12.80
N LEU A 119 -11.64 -4.30 11.63
CA LEU A 119 -12.95 -4.76 11.14
C LEU A 119 -12.85 -5.99 10.24
N ALA A 120 -11.72 -6.17 9.57
CA ALA A 120 -11.51 -7.33 8.72
C ALA A 120 -11.28 -8.58 9.58
N PRO A 121 -11.99 -9.70 9.31
CA PRO A 121 -11.72 -10.95 9.99
C PRO A 121 -10.28 -11.42 9.80
N ALA A 122 -9.74 -12.11 10.79
CA ALA A 122 -8.45 -12.78 10.66
C ALA A 122 -8.47 -13.76 9.46
N ASP A 123 -7.35 -13.92 8.78
CA ASP A 123 -7.21 -14.77 7.58
C ASP A 123 -8.12 -14.37 6.41
N SER A 124 -8.59 -13.11 6.38
CA SER A 124 -9.32 -12.53 5.25
C SER A 124 -8.40 -11.83 4.26
N VAL A 125 -8.87 -11.68 3.02
CA VAL A 125 -8.27 -10.79 2.04
C VAL A 125 -9.11 -9.53 1.92
N VAL A 126 -8.47 -8.36 1.99
CA VAL A 126 -9.11 -7.06 1.77
C VAL A 126 -8.80 -6.58 0.35
N LEU A 127 -9.84 -6.45 -0.47
CA LEU A 127 -9.74 -5.94 -1.83
C LEU A 127 -9.85 -4.41 -1.84
N LEU A 128 -8.94 -3.77 -2.56
CA LEU A 128 -8.87 -2.33 -2.74
C LEU A 128 -9.10 -1.99 -4.21
N GLY A 129 -9.96 -1.02 -4.48
CA GLY A 129 -10.36 -0.63 -5.83
C GLY A 129 -9.34 0.23 -6.61
N GLN A 130 -8.06 0.28 -6.19
CA GLN A 130 -7.03 0.95 -6.99
C GLN A 130 -6.80 0.22 -8.32
N HIS A 131 -6.58 1.02 -9.36
CA HIS A 131 -6.47 0.56 -10.73
C HIS A 131 -5.24 1.13 -11.45
N GLU A 132 -5.10 0.85 -12.75
CA GLU A 132 -3.91 1.21 -13.54
C GLU A 132 -3.60 2.71 -13.53
N ASP A 133 -4.62 3.58 -13.58
CA ASP A 133 -4.39 5.04 -13.53
C ASP A 133 -3.81 5.46 -12.17
N ASP A 134 -4.32 4.90 -11.07
CA ASP A 134 -3.79 5.17 -9.74
C ASP A 134 -2.32 4.72 -9.60
N GLN A 135 -1.95 3.63 -10.26
CA GLN A 135 -0.58 3.15 -10.28
C GLN A 135 0.33 4.14 -11.02
N ALA A 136 -0.08 4.57 -12.23
CA ALA A 136 0.68 5.54 -13.01
C ALA A 136 0.85 6.88 -12.25
N GLU A 137 -0.23 7.40 -11.64
CA GLU A 137 -0.19 8.59 -10.78
C GLU A 137 0.80 8.41 -9.63
N THR A 138 0.77 7.25 -8.97
CA THR A 138 1.67 6.95 -7.85
C THR A 138 3.14 6.96 -8.29
N VAL A 139 3.46 6.34 -9.43
CA VAL A 139 4.83 6.32 -9.96
C VAL A 139 5.31 7.74 -10.29
N LEU A 140 4.47 8.58 -10.92
CA LEU A 140 4.80 9.96 -11.23
C LEU A 140 5.01 10.81 -9.96
N LEU A 141 4.19 10.61 -8.93
CA LEU A 141 4.39 11.27 -7.63
C LEU A 141 5.70 10.86 -6.96
N GLN A 142 6.09 9.60 -7.07
CA GLN A 142 7.36 9.12 -6.55
C GLN A 142 8.54 9.69 -7.36
N LEU A 143 8.41 9.77 -8.69
CA LEU A 143 9.41 10.41 -9.55
C LEU A 143 9.59 11.89 -9.19
N LYS A 144 8.49 12.64 -9.00
CA LYS A 144 8.51 14.05 -8.52
C LYS A 144 9.31 14.20 -7.22
N ARG A 145 9.25 13.20 -6.32
CA ARG A 145 9.97 13.19 -5.03
C ARG A 145 11.42 12.73 -5.12
N GLY A 146 11.93 12.40 -6.31
CA GLY A 146 13.28 11.86 -6.50
C GLY A 146 13.44 10.45 -5.91
N ALA A 147 12.39 9.64 -5.90
CA ALA A 147 12.45 8.30 -5.33
C ALA A 147 13.35 7.38 -6.15
N GLY A 148 14.09 6.51 -5.45
CA GLY A 148 14.86 5.43 -6.04
C GLY A 148 13.98 4.24 -6.48
N PRO A 149 14.60 3.11 -6.92
CA PRO A 149 13.87 1.97 -7.48
C PRO A 149 12.72 1.45 -6.61
N LYS A 150 12.89 1.41 -5.29
CA LYS A 150 11.85 0.99 -4.34
C LYS A 150 10.59 1.88 -4.42
N GLY A 151 10.75 3.19 -4.44
CA GLY A 151 9.63 4.12 -4.61
C GLY A 151 9.02 4.07 -6.00
N LEU A 152 9.85 3.99 -7.04
CA LEU A 152 9.42 3.88 -8.43
C LEU A 152 8.73 2.55 -8.76
N SER A 153 8.83 1.53 -7.90
CA SER A 153 8.06 0.29 -8.00
C SER A 153 6.55 0.52 -7.86
N GLY A 154 6.13 1.69 -7.39
CA GLY A 154 4.71 2.04 -7.20
C GLY A 154 4.04 1.23 -6.09
N MET A 155 2.76 0.92 -6.26
CA MET A 155 1.99 0.13 -5.31
C MET A 155 2.17 -1.37 -5.58
N ALA A 156 2.36 -2.14 -4.52
CA ALA A 156 2.36 -3.61 -4.62
C ALA A 156 0.94 -4.14 -4.89
N GLU A 157 0.83 -5.18 -5.70
CA GLU A 157 -0.45 -5.87 -5.94
C GLU A 157 -0.99 -6.51 -4.66
N ARG A 158 -0.11 -7.11 -3.88
CA ARG A 158 -0.42 -7.71 -2.57
C ARG A 158 0.53 -7.18 -1.52
N PHE A 159 0.01 -6.95 -0.33
CA PHE A 159 0.82 -6.53 0.83
C PHE A 159 0.10 -6.88 2.13
N THR A 160 0.86 -6.91 3.22
CA THR A 160 0.37 -7.03 4.59
C THR A 160 0.78 -5.79 5.37
N LYS A 161 -0.10 -5.27 6.23
CA LYS A 161 0.24 -4.24 7.20
C LYS A 161 0.42 -4.83 8.60
N THR A 162 -0.43 -5.79 8.93
CA THR A 162 -0.38 -6.60 10.15
C THR A 162 -0.30 -8.07 9.76
N SER A 163 0.11 -8.93 10.65
CA SER A 163 0.27 -10.38 10.37
C SER A 163 -1.03 -11.11 10.05
N SER A 164 -2.19 -10.50 10.32
CA SER A 164 -3.50 -11.16 10.27
C SER A 164 -4.34 -10.83 9.03
N VAL A 165 -4.06 -9.75 8.31
CA VAL A 165 -4.88 -9.29 7.17
C VAL A 165 -4.03 -9.10 5.93
N GLN A 166 -4.41 -9.76 4.84
CA GLN A 166 -3.79 -9.59 3.53
C GLN A 166 -4.59 -8.58 2.69
N TYR A 167 -3.91 -7.63 2.09
CA TYR A 167 -4.48 -6.67 1.14
C TYR A 167 -4.14 -7.05 -0.29
N ALA A 168 -5.10 -6.84 -1.21
CA ALA A 168 -4.86 -7.02 -2.64
C ALA A 168 -5.48 -5.88 -3.47
N ARG A 169 -4.82 -5.55 -4.59
CA ARG A 169 -5.24 -4.58 -5.60
C ARG A 169 -5.35 -5.27 -6.94
N PRO A 170 -6.49 -5.88 -7.26
CA PRO A 170 -6.63 -6.73 -8.43
C PRO A 170 -6.40 -6.02 -9.77
N TRP A 171 -6.50 -4.69 -9.82
CA TRP A 171 -6.57 -3.95 -11.07
C TRP A 171 -5.34 -3.11 -11.40
N ILE A 172 -4.31 -3.07 -10.54
CA ILE A 172 -3.18 -2.14 -10.73
C ILE A 172 -2.21 -2.50 -11.87
N ASN A 173 -2.12 -3.77 -12.25
CA ASN A 173 -1.14 -4.26 -13.25
C ASN A 173 -1.81 -5.11 -14.33
N THR A 174 -3.08 -4.88 -14.63
CA THR A 174 -3.90 -5.79 -15.46
C THR A 174 -4.48 -5.12 -16.71
N GLY A 175 -4.11 -3.89 -17.01
CA GLY A 175 -4.72 -3.12 -18.10
C GLY A 175 -6.14 -2.61 -17.79
N ILE A 176 -6.57 -2.69 -16.51
CA ILE A 176 -7.88 -2.19 -16.08
C ILE A 176 -7.67 -0.79 -15.50
N GLY A 177 -8.15 0.21 -16.24
CA GLY A 177 -8.17 1.61 -15.84
C GLY A 177 -9.58 2.12 -15.52
N LYS A 178 -9.68 3.43 -15.31
CA LYS A 178 -10.94 4.11 -15.00
C LYS A 178 -12.02 3.89 -16.06
N GLN A 179 -11.62 3.82 -17.33
CA GLN A 179 -12.57 3.66 -18.44
C GLN A 179 -13.25 2.29 -18.41
N GLU A 180 -12.49 1.23 -18.15
CA GLU A 180 -12.99 -0.14 -18.04
C GLU A 180 -13.93 -0.27 -16.83
N ILE A 181 -13.58 0.36 -15.70
CA ILE A 181 -14.42 0.39 -14.49
C ILE A 181 -15.75 1.14 -14.76
N LEU A 182 -15.70 2.29 -15.41
CA LEU A 182 -16.89 3.05 -15.78
C LEU A 182 -17.75 2.31 -16.82
N ALA A 183 -17.14 1.61 -17.78
CA ALA A 183 -17.85 0.78 -18.74
C ALA A 183 -18.61 -0.34 -18.04
N TYR A 184 -17.95 -1.02 -17.07
CA TYR A 184 -18.59 -2.02 -16.24
C TYR A 184 -19.76 -1.44 -15.44
N ALA A 185 -19.54 -0.30 -14.75
CA ALA A 185 -20.58 0.34 -13.95
C ALA A 185 -21.82 0.69 -14.77
N ARG A 186 -21.63 1.20 -16.00
CA ARG A 186 -22.73 1.52 -16.93
C ARG A 186 -23.44 0.26 -17.42
N GLN A 187 -22.71 -0.81 -17.75
CA GLN A 187 -23.27 -2.08 -18.22
C GLN A 187 -24.21 -2.71 -17.18
N TYR A 188 -23.92 -2.55 -15.90
CA TYR A 188 -24.72 -3.08 -14.80
C TYR A 188 -25.58 -2.03 -14.09
N GLU A 189 -25.70 -0.84 -14.68
CA GLU A 189 -26.52 0.28 -14.17
C GLU A 189 -26.23 0.59 -12.68
N LEU A 190 -24.94 0.52 -12.30
CA LEU A 190 -24.51 0.78 -10.93
C LEU A 190 -24.57 2.28 -10.63
N THR A 191 -24.95 2.61 -9.40
CA THR A 191 -24.92 3.96 -8.86
C THR A 191 -23.75 4.10 -7.88
N TRP A 192 -23.17 5.29 -7.79
CA TRP A 192 -22.06 5.61 -6.89
C TRP A 192 -22.14 7.05 -6.43
N VAL A 193 -21.33 7.40 -5.43
CA VAL A 193 -21.15 8.79 -4.98
C VAL A 193 -19.86 9.37 -5.56
N GLU A 194 -19.89 10.66 -5.84
CA GLU A 194 -18.71 11.41 -6.27
C GLU A 194 -18.25 12.30 -5.11
N ASP A 195 -16.96 12.23 -4.82
CA ASP A 195 -16.34 13.10 -3.83
C ASP A 195 -15.92 14.41 -4.51
N GLU A 196 -16.50 15.51 -4.08
CA GLU A 196 -16.27 16.85 -4.61
C GLU A 196 -14.80 17.27 -4.51
N SER A 197 -14.08 16.77 -3.50
CA SER A 197 -12.65 17.04 -3.30
C SER A 197 -11.77 16.50 -4.43
N ASN A 198 -12.24 15.57 -5.26
CA ASN A 198 -11.51 15.05 -6.43
C ASN A 198 -11.26 16.12 -7.51
N GLN A 199 -11.99 17.23 -7.49
CA GLN A 199 -11.82 18.34 -8.42
C GLN A 199 -10.76 19.36 -7.95
N ASP A 200 -10.38 19.33 -6.68
CA ASP A 200 -9.41 20.27 -6.12
C ASP A 200 -7.98 19.94 -6.58
N THR A 201 -7.51 20.68 -7.59
CA THR A 201 -6.17 20.52 -8.17
C THR A 201 -5.03 21.09 -7.31
N SER A 202 -5.32 21.68 -6.14
CA SER A 202 -4.29 22.03 -5.16
C SER A 202 -3.58 20.79 -4.61
N PHE A 203 -4.25 19.64 -4.65
CA PHE A 203 -3.63 18.35 -4.32
C PHE A 203 -2.86 17.77 -5.52
N ASP A 204 -1.61 17.46 -5.35
CA ASP A 204 -0.71 16.92 -6.38
C ASP A 204 -1.33 15.77 -7.19
N ARG A 205 -2.06 14.87 -6.53
CA ARG A 205 -2.67 13.72 -7.18
C ARG A 205 -3.81 14.11 -8.09
N ASN A 206 -4.66 15.01 -7.63
CA ASN A 206 -5.75 15.54 -8.45
C ASN A 206 -5.23 16.37 -9.62
N PHE A 207 -4.16 17.16 -9.40
CA PHE A 207 -3.49 17.89 -10.48
C PHE A 207 -2.95 16.93 -11.55
N LEU A 208 -2.24 15.86 -11.15
CA LEU A 208 -1.81 14.85 -12.10
C LEU A 208 -2.96 14.22 -12.86
N ARG A 209 -4.02 13.83 -12.17
CA ARG A 209 -5.19 13.15 -12.73
C ARG A 209 -5.96 14.02 -13.71
N ASN A 210 -6.22 15.27 -13.33
CA ASN A 210 -7.14 16.13 -14.06
C ASN A 210 -6.44 16.97 -15.14
N GLU A 211 -5.16 17.32 -14.94
CA GLU A 211 -4.44 18.22 -15.85
C GLU A 211 -3.33 17.49 -16.63
N VAL A 212 -2.48 16.72 -15.99
CA VAL A 212 -1.27 16.18 -16.61
C VAL A 212 -1.57 14.90 -17.40
N MET A 213 -2.24 13.92 -16.77
CA MET A 213 -2.50 12.62 -17.40
C MET A 213 -3.33 12.70 -18.68
N PRO A 214 -4.34 13.59 -18.81
CA PRO A 214 -5.05 13.77 -20.07
C PRO A 214 -4.15 14.23 -21.21
N ILE A 215 -3.22 15.15 -20.96
CA ILE A 215 -2.24 15.63 -21.94
C ILE A 215 -1.32 14.50 -22.40
N LEU A 216 -0.79 13.73 -21.42
CA LEU A 216 0.10 12.59 -21.70
C LEU A 216 -0.62 11.51 -22.50
N LYS A 217 -1.85 11.14 -22.12
CA LYS A 217 -2.66 10.13 -22.82
C LYS A 217 -3.04 10.55 -24.23
N ASN A 218 -3.32 11.83 -24.44
CA ASN A 218 -3.60 12.35 -25.78
C ASN A 218 -2.40 12.23 -26.70
N LYS A 219 -1.18 12.50 -26.19
CA LYS A 219 0.05 12.40 -26.97
C LYS A 219 0.54 10.95 -27.09
N TRP A 220 0.44 10.18 -26.00
CA TRP A 220 0.89 8.81 -25.90
C TRP A 220 -0.21 7.93 -25.28
N PRO A 221 -1.11 7.35 -26.08
CA PRO A 221 -2.25 6.58 -25.56
C PRO A 221 -1.87 5.41 -24.64
N GLN A 222 -0.65 4.86 -24.80
CA GLN A 222 -0.14 3.73 -24.01
C GLN A 222 0.70 4.17 -22.80
N ILE A 223 0.64 5.45 -22.38
CA ILE A 223 1.55 5.98 -21.34
C ILE A 223 1.41 5.25 -20.01
N ASN A 224 0.19 4.90 -19.58
CA ASN A 224 -0.04 4.14 -18.35
C ASN A 224 0.72 2.81 -18.39
N THR A 225 0.50 2.02 -19.41
CA THR A 225 1.15 0.71 -19.60
C THR A 225 2.68 0.84 -19.61
N THR A 226 3.21 1.91 -20.21
CA THR A 226 4.65 2.16 -20.24
C THR A 226 5.20 2.51 -18.86
N ILE A 227 4.53 3.38 -18.11
CA ILE A 227 4.88 3.74 -16.75
C ILE A 227 4.85 2.50 -15.85
N ILE A 228 3.79 1.71 -15.92
CA ILE A 228 3.62 0.50 -15.11
C ILE A 228 4.70 -0.54 -15.44
N ARG A 229 5.02 -0.74 -16.72
CA ARG A 229 6.12 -1.63 -17.10
C ARG A 229 7.45 -1.19 -16.49
N SER A 230 7.76 0.09 -16.48
CA SER A 230 8.96 0.62 -15.82
C SER A 230 8.92 0.38 -14.30
N ALA A 231 7.76 0.57 -13.66
CA ALA A 231 7.56 0.29 -12.24
C ALA A 231 7.76 -1.19 -11.91
N LEU A 232 7.26 -2.10 -12.73
CA LEU A 232 7.44 -3.55 -12.56
C LEU A 232 8.90 -3.97 -12.71
N LEU A 233 9.66 -3.35 -13.61
CA LEU A 233 11.10 -3.59 -13.73
C LEU A 233 11.84 -3.12 -12.47
N CYS A 234 11.51 -1.93 -11.95
CA CYS A 234 12.03 -1.46 -10.67
C CYS A 234 11.67 -2.40 -9.52
N ALA A 235 10.43 -2.90 -9.47
CA ALA A 235 9.98 -3.85 -8.46
C ALA A 235 10.77 -5.15 -8.50
N SER A 236 10.99 -5.71 -9.70
CA SER A 236 11.76 -6.94 -9.89
C SER A 236 13.21 -6.78 -9.43
N GLN A 237 13.86 -5.66 -9.79
CA GLN A 237 15.22 -5.37 -9.33
C GLN A 237 15.28 -5.19 -7.82
N ASN A 238 14.31 -4.49 -7.23
CA ASN A 238 14.25 -4.28 -5.78
C ASN A 238 14.06 -5.59 -5.02
N GLN A 239 13.18 -6.49 -5.51
CA GLN A 239 13.00 -7.82 -4.92
C GLN A 239 14.29 -8.64 -4.90
N LEU A 240 15.09 -8.56 -5.98
CA LEU A 240 16.38 -9.25 -6.02
C LEU A 240 17.35 -8.69 -4.96
N ILE A 241 17.43 -7.36 -4.85
CA ILE A 241 18.27 -6.69 -3.85
C ILE A 241 17.79 -7.04 -2.43
N GLU A 242 16.48 -7.00 -2.17
CA GLU A 242 15.90 -7.37 -0.86
C GLU A 242 16.21 -8.82 -0.50
N LYS A 243 16.13 -9.75 -1.45
CA LYS A 243 16.49 -11.15 -1.22
C LYS A 243 17.95 -11.29 -0.78
N PHE A 244 18.90 -10.69 -1.50
CA PHE A 244 20.31 -10.71 -1.10
C PHE A 244 20.55 -10.01 0.24
N ALA A 245 19.83 -8.91 0.50
CA ALA A 245 19.96 -8.18 1.75
C ALA A 245 19.37 -8.94 2.95
N MET A 246 18.41 -9.84 2.76
CA MET A 246 17.89 -10.74 3.79
C MET A 246 18.84 -11.91 4.10
N GLU A 247 19.63 -12.34 3.12
CA GLU A 247 20.61 -13.42 3.29
C GLU A 247 21.91 -12.92 3.93
N ALA A 248 22.27 -11.65 3.74
CA ALA A 248 23.52 -11.09 4.22
C ALA A 248 23.65 -11.07 5.76
N PRO A 249 22.63 -10.66 6.56
CA PRO A 249 22.72 -10.64 8.02
C PRO A 249 23.08 -11.99 8.63
N GLN A 250 22.62 -13.10 8.07
CA GLN A 250 22.94 -14.45 8.55
C GLN A 250 24.45 -14.72 8.65
N LYS A 251 25.28 -13.95 7.93
CA LYS A 251 26.74 -14.08 7.91
C LYS A 251 27.48 -13.01 8.71
N ILE A 252 26.81 -11.91 9.04
CA ILE A 252 27.43 -10.71 9.64
C ILE A 252 26.75 -10.25 10.93
N GLU A 253 25.61 -10.86 11.31
CA GLU A 253 24.89 -10.60 12.55
C GLU A 253 25.36 -11.55 13.64
N ASN A 254 25.56 -11.03 14.86
CA ASN A 254 25.91 -11.84 16.02
C ASN A 254 24.65 -12.34 16.75
N GLU A 255 24.83 -13.12 17.81
CA GLU A 255 23.73 -13.68 18.61
C GLU A 255 22.86 -12.62 19.30
N GLU A 256 23.37 -11.41 19.48
CA GLU A 256 22.67 -10.27 20.07
C GLU A 256 21.92 -9.42 19.04
N GLY A 257 21.93 -9.79 17.75
CA GLY A 257 21.29 -9.06 16.67
C GLY A 257 22.07 -7.83 16.19
N ALA A 258 23.36 -7.72 16.54
CA ALA A 258 24.22 -6.63 16.11
C ALA A 258 24.96 -6.96 14.81
N LEU A 259 25.18 -5.96 13.95
CA LEU A 259 25.89 -6.13 12.68
C LEU A 259 27.40 -5.91 12.84
N SER A 260 28.21 -6.88 12.43
CA SER A 260 29.67 -6.78 12.40
C SER A 260 30.15 -5.73 11.39
N LEU A 261 30.99 -4.78 11.81
CA LEU A 261 31.57 -3.75 10.93
C LEU A 261 32.47 -4.38 9.86
N SER A 262 33.23 -5.39 10.20
CA SER A 262 34.07 -6.11 9.24
C SER A 262 33.21 -6.81 8.19
N GLY A 263 32.09 -7.42 8.58
CA GLY A 263 31.15 -8.04 7.67
C GLY A 263 30.48 -7.00 6.75
N LEU A 264 30.01 -5.88 7.32
CA LEU A 264 29.42 -4.78 6.55
C LEU A 264 30.38 -4.20 5.49
N SER A 265 31.68 -4.09 5.81
CA SER A 265 32.70 -3.57 4.88
C SER A 265 32.94 -4.46 3.66
N THR A 266 32.51 -5.72 3.68
CA THR A 266 32.62 -6.65 2.53
C THR A 266 31.46 -6.49 1.53
N LEU A 267 30.38 -5.80 1.93
CA LEU A 267 29.19 -5.67 1.10
C LEU A 267 29.35 -4.56 0.04
N PRO A 268 28.83 -4.75 -1.19
CA PRO A 268 28.67 -3.66 -2.14
C PRO A 268 27.80 -2.54 -1.54
N GLU A 269 28.08 -1.29 -1.90
CA GLU A 269 27.41 -0.12 -1.30
C GLU A 269 25.86 -0.19 -1.39
N GLN A 270 25.33 -0.66 -2.52
CA GLN A 270 23.89 -0.81 -2.74
C GLN A 270 23.29 -1.83 -1.78
N LEU A 271 23.97 -2.96 -1.58
CA LEU A 271 23.53 -4.01 -0.69
C LEU A 271 23.65 -3.58 0.78
N LEU A 272 24.75 -2.92 1.15
CA LEU A 272 24.97 -2.34 2.47
C LEU A 272 23.80 -1.43 2.89
N SER A 273 23.35 -0.57 1.98
CA SER A 273 22.24 0.34 2.23
C SER A 273 20.93 -0.41 2.56
N GLU A 274 20.63 -1.46 1.83
CA GLU A 274 19.40 -2.23 2.04
C GLU A 274 19.50 -3.16 3.27
N VAL A 275 20.67 -3.74 3.54
CA VAL A 275 20.93 -4.51 4.77
C VAL A 275 20.66 -3.65 6.01
N ILE A 276 21.22 -2.44 6.07
CA ILE A 276 21.00 -1.53 7.20
C ILE A 276 19.50 -1.20 7.34
N ARG A 277 18.79 -0.96 6.25
CA ARG A 277 17.34 -0.68 6.30
C ARG A 277 16.51 -1.85 6.79
N LEU A 278 16.76 -3.06 6.28
CA LEU A 278 16.04 -4.27 6.69
C LEU A 278 16.36 -4.63 8.14
N TRP A 279 17.62 -4.55 8.53
CA TRP A 279 18.05 -4.75 9.90
C TRP A 279 17.37 -3.75 10.86
N SER A 280 17.26 -2.47 10.46
CA SER A 280 16.53 -1.48 11.26
C SER A 280 15.06 -1.87 11.43
N VAL A 281 14.39 -2.30 10.35
CA VAL A 281 12.99 -2.75 10.45
C VAL A 281 12.84 -3.95 11.38
N GLN A 282 13.78 -4.88 11.36
CA GLN A 282 13.77 -6.06 12.24
C GLN A 282 13.98 -5.69 13.71
N GLN A 283 14.93 -4.78 13.99
CA GLN A 283 15.33 -4.43 15.35
C GLN A 283 14.40 -3.40 16.01
N ILE A 284 13.97 -2.38 15.26
CA ILE A 284 13.24 -1.23 15.81
C ILE A 284 11.84 -1.01 15.21
N GLY A 285 11.42 -1.88 14.27
CA GLY A 285 10.07 -1.88 13.68
C GLY A 285 9.85 -0.89 12.54
N PHE A 286 10.83 -0.04 12.18
CA PHE A 286 10.71 0.92 11.07
C PHE A 286 12.04 1.16 10.34
N SER A 287 11.95 1.63 9.09
CA SER A 287 13.11 1.90 8.24
C SER A 287 13.68 3.28 8.49
N VAL A 288 15.00 3.41 8.36
CA VAL A 288 15.73 4.69 8.46
C VAL A 288 15.54 5.55 7.21
N SER A 289 15.54 6.88 7.38
CA SER A 289 15.54 7.86 6.29
C SER A 289 16.86 7.86 5.50
N ALA A 290 16.90 8.55 4.35
CA ALA A 290 18.13 8.67 3.57
C ALA A 290 19.27 9.33 4.35
N ASP A 291 18.97 10.40 5.09
CA ASP A 291 19.96 11.12 5.88
C ASP A 291 20.46 10.26 7.06
N GLN A 292 19.56 9.59 7.76
CA GLN A 292 19.90 8.66 8.84
C GLN A 292 20.76 7.50 8.31
N LEU A 293 20.39 6.92 7.18
CA LEU A 293 21.17 5.87 6.53
C LEU A 293 22.59 6.34 6.20
N TYR A 294 22.72 7.55 5.66
CA TYR A 294 24.02 8.15 5.35
C TYR A 294 24.90 8.28 6.60
N GLU A 295 24.34 8.77 7.72
CA GLU A 295 25.07 8.89 8.98
C GLU A 295 25.40 7.51 9.60
N ILE A 296 24.51 6.51 9.50
CA ILE A 296 24.80 5.13 9.95
C ILE A 296 25.93 4.51 9.12
N LYS A 297 25.97 4.76 7.80
CA LYS A 297 27.08 4.31 6.94
C LYS A 297 28.40 4.95 7.32
N LYS A 298 28.43 6.24 7.67
CA LYS A 298 29.63 6.88 8.22
C LYS A 298 30.05 6.25 9.55
N LEU A 299 29.08 5.99 10.42
CA LEU A 299 29.33 5.33 11.71
C LEU A 299 29.92 3.92 11.51
N SER A 300 29.44 3.17 10.50
CA SER A 300 29.98 1.84 10.17
C SER A 300 31.39 1.87 9.57
N ALA A 301 31.79 2.97 8.98
CA ALA A 301 33.13 3.16 8.39
C ALA A 301 34.13 3.87 9.35
N ALA A 302 33.67 4.32 10.52
CA ALA A 302 34.50 5.04 11.50
C ALA A 302 35.54 4.11 12.14
N LYS A 303 36.69 4.70 12.53
CA LYS A 303 37.73 3.94 13.27
C LYS A 303 37.24 3.55 14.65
N ALA A 304 37.74 2.45 15.18
CA ALA A 304 37.33 1.82 16.43
C ALA A 304 37.29 2.75 17.67
N ASP A 305 37.99 3.85 17.65
CA ASP A 305 38.10 4.81 18.76
C ASP A 305 37.04 5.94 18.72
N GLN A 306 36.24 6.01 17.66
CA GLN A 306 35.17 7.03 17.54
C GLN A 306 33.85 6.48 18.06
N VAL A 307 33.48 6.88 19.26
CA VAL A 307 32.14 6.65 19.83
C VAL A 307 31.17 7.65 19.20
N GLY A 308 30.38 7.17 18.25
CA GLY A 308 29.31 7.96 17.62
C GLY A 308 27.97 7.25 17.75
N TYR A 309 26.89 8.03 17.60
CA TYR A 309 25.56 7.48 17.50
C TYR A 309 24.71 8.25 16.49
N VAL A 310 23.71 7.57 15.92
CA VAL A 310 22.67 8.17 15.09
C VAL A 310 21.33 7.95 15.75
N GLN A 311 20.65 9.04 16.12
CA GLN A 311 19.33 8.96 16.76
C GLN A 311 18.22 8.81 15.72
N VAL A 312 17.33 7.87 15.97
CA VAL A 312 16.15 7.58 15.16
C VAL A 312 14.98 7.38 16.11
N ASP A 313 14.12 8.38 16.21
CA ASP A 313 12.99 8.41 17.15
C ASP A 313 13.42 8.09 18.59
N SER A 314 12.91 7.04 19.21
CA SER A 314 13.23 6.58 20.57
C SER A 314 14.43 5.61 20.62
N TRP A 315 15.20 5.49 19.54
CA TRP A 315 16.34 4.57 19.42
C TRP A 315 17.61 5.29 19.01
N GLN A 316 18.75 4.70 19.36
CA GLN A 316 20.07 5.10 18.88
C GLN A 316 20.78 3.93 18.23
N CYS A 317 21.27 4.13 16.99
CA CYS A 317 22.24 3.26 16.37
C CYS A 317 23.63 3.64 16.88
N ARG A 318 24.33 2.74 17.56
CA ARG A 318 25.67 2.95 18.14
C ARG A 318 26.68 1.98 17.57
N SER A 319 27.92 2.43 17.46
CA SER A 319 29.07 1.57 17.15
C SER A 319 29.80 1.23 18.47
N PHE A 320 29.94 -0.06 18.76
CA PHE A 320 30.66 -0.57 19.92
C PHE A 320 31.24 -1.97 19.62
N ASN A 321 32.45 -2.27 20.08
CA ASN A 321 33.12 -3.57 19.90
C ASN A 321 33.08 -4.09 18.46
N GLN A 322 33.37 -3.24 17.46
CA GLN A 322 33.36 -3.58 16.04
C GLN A 322 31.98 -4.05 15.52
N CYS A 323 30.90 -3.65 16.17
CA CYS A 323 29.53 -3.94 15.75
C CYS A 323 28.64 -2.70 15.81
N LEU A 324 27.55 -2.69 15.01
CA LEU A 324 26.45 -1.73 15.14
C LEU A 324 25.33 -2.34 15.96
N TYR A 325 24.79 -1.56 16.90
CA TYR A 325 23.68 -1.93 17.79
C TYR A 325 22.57 -0.90 17.72
N TRP A 326 21.33 -1.35 17.85
CA TRP A 326 20.21 -0.50 18.21
C TRP A 326 19.99 -0.54 19.72
N VAL A 327 19.95 0.64 20.36
CA VAL A 327 19.74 0.78 21.80
C VAL A 327 18.56 1.71 22.02
N ALA A 328 17.57 1.29 22.83
CA ALA A 328 16.46 2.15 23.18
C ALA A 328 16.94 3.30 24.08
N LEU A 329 16.35 4.51 23.93
CA LEU A 329 16.70 5.65 24.77
C LEU A 329 16.40 5.40 26.25
N SER A 330 15.42 4.56 26.56
CA SER A 330 15.13 4.11 27.93
C SER A 330 16.26 3.35 28.59
N ASP A 331 17.12 2.70 27.79
CA ASP A 331 18.19 1.81 28.27
C ASP A 331 19.55 2.54 28.33
N ILE A 332 19.55 3.81 27.94
CA ILE A 332 20.70 4.68 28.01
C ILE A 332 20.55 5.49 29.31
N ALA A 333 21.04 4.93 30.41
CA ALA A 333 21.13 5.63 31.70
C ALA A 333 22.39 6.50 31.79
#